data_22c28de1f44bd6a4aa9c3c5e39f75cf2
#
_entry.id   22c28de1f44bd6a4aa9c3c5e39f75cf2
#
_cell.length_a   1.000
_cell.length_b   1.000
_cell.length_c   1.000
_cell.angle_alpha   90.00
_cell.angle_beta   90.00
_cell.angle_gamma   90.00
#
_symmetry.space_group_name_H-M   'P 1'
#
loop_
_entity.id
_entity.type
_entity.pdbx_description
1 polymer ?
#
loop_
_entity_poly.entity_id
_entity_poly.type
_entity_poly.pdbx_seq_one_letter_code
_entity_poly.pdbx_strand_id
1 'polypeptide(L)'
;MSDNRLATVIAWIDAANAADPSVEILEGVSQPKALLYGKRMSAWLERGYPKSSEPLKIAARGQHIRRWEVPRESYPATREGYLKWRTYLYGFHADCVAALMQEAGYDSSAIDRVK
;
A
#
# COMPACT_ATOMS: atom_id res chain seq x y z
N MET A 1 4.47 -21.89 6.58
CA MET A 1 3.72 -21.41 7.74
C MET A 1 3.00 -20.13 7.42
N SER A 2 1.73 -20.03 7.80
CA SER A 2 0.90 -18.91 7.42
C SER A 2 1.41 -17.57 7.97
N ASP A 3 2.00 -17.58 9.17
CA ASP A 3 2.50 -16.36 9.82
C ASP A 3 3.63 -15.69 9.04
N ASN A 4 4.48 -16.49 8.38
CA ASN A 4 5.59 -15.97 7.58
C ASN A 4 5.09 -15.29 6.32
N ARG A 5 3.95 -15.75 5.79
CA ARG A 5 3.39 -15.22 4.56
C ARG A 5 2.95 -13.77 4.71
N LEU A 6 2.26 -13.45 5.81
CA LEU A 6 1.85 -12.07 6.09
C LEU A 6 3.07 -11.17 6.29
N ALA A 7 4.03 -11.59 7.12
CA ALA A 7 5.25 -10.82 7.36
C ALA A 7 6.03 -10.59 6.05
N THR A 8 6.07 -11.60 5.18
CA THR A 8 6.75 -11.50 3.89
C THR A 8 6.11 -10.45 2.99
N VAL A 9 4.78 -10.47 2.86
CA VAL A 9 4.08 -9.48 2.02
C VAL A 9 4.27 -8.07 2.58
N ILE A 10 4.13 -7.89 3.88
CA ILE A 10 4.33 -6.59 4.52
C ILE A 10 5.75 -6.08 4.25
N ALA A 11 6.76 -6.94 4.39
CA ALA A 11 8.14 -6.57 4.11
C ALA A 11 8.36 -6.17 2.64
N TRP A 12 7.73 -6.87 1.72
CA TRP A 12 7.83 -6.55 0.29
C TRP A 12 7.11 -5.23 -0.04
N ILE A 13 5.98 -4.95 0.59
CA ILE A 13 5.29 -3.66 0.44
C ILE A 13 6.20 -2.54 0.96
N ASP A 14 6.79 -2.73 2.12
CA ASP A 14 7.70 -1.73 2.70
C ASP A 14 8.94 -1.52 1.82
N ALA A 15 9.50 -2.58 1.26
CA ALA A 15 10.65 -2.47 0.37
C ALA A 15 10.30 -1.67 -0.90
N ALA A 16 9.11 -1.91 -1.46
CA ALA A 16 8.64 -1.15 -2.60
C ALA A 16 8.47 0.33 -2.25
N ASN A 17 7.86 0.62 -1.11
CA ASN A 17 7.60 1.99 -0.66
C ASN A 17 8.87 2.71 -0.19
N ALA A 18 9.90 1.98 0.21
CA ALA A 18 11.18 2.57 0.59
C ALA A 18 11.88 3.26 -0.59
N ALA A 19 11.48 2.95 -1.82
CA ALA A 19 12.02 3.57 -3.02
C ALA A 19 11.38 4.92 -3.36
N ASP A 20 10.40 5.38 -2.57
CA ASP A 20 9.74 6.66 -2.80
C ASP A 20 10.77 7.81 -2.72
N PRO A 21 10.92 8.61 -3.78
CA PRO A 21 11.87 9.73 -3.76
C PRO A 21 11.41 10.88 -2.86
N SER A 22 10.13 10.96 -2.54
CA SER A 22 9.61 11.97 -1.62
C SER A 22 9.81 11.51 -0.18
N VAL A 23 10.31 12.41 0.68
CA VAL A 23 10.61 12.07 2.06
C VAL A 23 9.92 13.03 3.03
N GLU A 24 9.74 12.57 4.26
CA GLU A 24 9.26 13.37 5.37
C GLU A 24 10.27 13.23 6.51
N ILE A 25 10.55 14.31 7.21
CA ILE A 25 11.45 14.27 8.36
C ILE A 25 10.61 14.03 9.62
N LEU A 26 10.91 12.95 10.33
CA LEU A 26 10.25 12.59 11.57
C LEU A 26 11.32 12.41 12.64
N GLU A 27 11.24 13.21 13.70
CA GLU A 27 12.20 13.18 14.82
C GLU A 27 13.65 13.26 14.31
N GLY A 28 13.89 14.13 13.32
CA GLY A 28 15.24 14.34 12.76
C GLY A 28 15.69 13.29 11.77
N VAL A 29 14.85 12.29 11.46
CA VAL A 29 15.19 11.21 10.53
C VAL A 29 14.37 11.34 9.25
N SER A 30 15.03 11.33 8.10
CA SER A 30 14.38 11.36 6.80
C SER A 30 13.82 9.98 6.48
N GLN A 31 12.53 9.90 6.13
CA GLN A 31 11.87 8.64 5.79
C GLN A 31 11.05 8.80 4.52
N PRO A 32 11.00 7.76 3.64
CA PRO A 32 10.16 7.80 2.45
C PRO A 32 8.68 7.96 2.83
N LYS A 33 7.97 8.89 2.15
CA LYS A 33 6.58 9.21 2.50
C LYS A 33 5.64 8.03 2.38
N ALA A 34 5.76 7.23 1.30
CA ALA A 34 4.89 6.09 1.10
C ALA A 34 5.10 5.01 2.17
N LEU A 35 6.36 4.78 2.57
CA LEU A 35 6.67 3.85 3.64
C LEU A 35 6.05 4.30 4.96
N LEU A 36 6.23 5.57 5.30
CA LEU A 36 5.69 6.15 6.52
C LEU A 36 4.17 6.10 6.54
N TYR A 37 3.52 6.39 5.41
CA TYR A 37 2.08 6.30 5.28
C TYR A 37 1.58 4.87 5.57
N GLY A 38 2.22 3.86 5.00
CA GLY A 38 1.85 2.47 5.23
C GLY A 38 1.97 2.08 6.70
N LYS A 39 3.04 2.50 7.36
CA LYS A 39 3.24 2.24 8.79
C LYS A 39 2.16 2.92 9.63
N ARG A 40 1.79 4.14 9.30
CA ARG A 40 0.73 4.89 10.00
C ARG A 40 -0.62 4.22 9.83
N MET A 41 -0.94 3.75 8.62
CA MET A 41 -2.20 3.04 8.37
C MET A 41 -2.28 1.74 9.14
N SER A 42 -1.17 0.98 9.19
CA SER A 42 -1.11 -0.25 9.99
C SER A 42 -1.31 0.02 11.47
N ALA A 43 -0.72 1.11 11.98
CA ALA A 43 -0.87 1.49 13.39
C ALA A 43 -2.31 1.87 13.72
N TRP A 44 -2.99 2.60 12.83
CA TRP A 44 -4.40 2.95 13.00
C TRP A 44 -5.27 1.70 13.04
N LEU A 45 -5.04 0.76 12.11
CA LEU A 45 -5.81 -0.48 12.05
C LEU A 45 -5.61 -1.31 13.31
N GLU A 46 -4.36 -1.44 13.78
CA GLU A 46 -4.05 -2.21 14.99
C GLU A 46 -4.73 -1.60 16.21
N ARG A 47 -4.80 -0.28 16.28
CA ARG A 47 -5.43 0.42 17.40
C ARG A 47 -6.94 0.24 17.40
N GLY A 48 -7.58 0.34 16.24
CA GLY A 48 -9.04 0.25 16.12
C GLY A 48 -9.57 -1.17 15.97
N TYR A 49 -8.82 -2.03 15.26
CA TYR A 49 -9.27 -3.38 14.89
C TYR A 49 -8.11 -4.37 15.00
N PRO A 50 -7.63 -4.66 16.24
CA PRO A 50 -6.42 -5.51 16.41
C PRO A 50 -6.59 -6.95 15.92
N LYS A 51 -7.83 -7.42 15.74
CA LYS A 51 -8.10 -8.77 15.24
C LYS A 51 -8.49 -8.79 13.77
N SER A 52 -8.03 -7.81 12.98
CA SER A 52 -8.31 -7.75 11.56
C SER A 52 -7.77 -8.96 10.81
N SER A 53 -8.44 -9.32 9.71
CA SER A 53 -7.98 -10.39 8.84
C SER A 53 -6.67 -10.02 8.15
N GLU A 54 -5.94 -11.03 7.67
CA GLU A 54 -4.71 -10.79 6.92
C GLU A 54 -4.95 -9.94 5.67
N PRO A 55 -5.98 -10.21 4.83
CA PRO A 55 -6.25 -9.34 3.69
C PRO A 55 -6.45 -7.87 4.07
N LEU A 56 -7.15 -7.59 5.17
CA LEU A 56 -7.36 -6.21 5.61
C LEU A 56 -6.05 -5.56 6.07
N LYS A 57 -5.20 -6.29 6.79
CA LYS A 57 -3.89 -5.81 7.21
C LYS A 57 -3.00 -5.47 6.00
N ILE A 58 -3.03 -6.32 4.97
CA ILE A 58 -2.29 -6.11 3.75
C ILE A 58 -2.83 -4.89 2.99
N ALA A 59 -4.14 -4.77 2.86
CA ALA A 59 -4.77 -3.64 2.19
C ALA A 59 -4.40 -2.31 2.84
N ALA A 60 -4.42 -2.26 4.18
CA ALA A 60 -4.05 -1.05 4.91
C ALA A 60 -2.59 -0.68 4.68
N ARG A 61 -1.66 -1.65 4.72
CA ARG A 61 -0.24 -1.39 4.55
C ARG A 61 0.09 -0.93 3.14
N GLY A 62 -0.58 -1.49 2.12
CA GLY A 62 -0.31 -1.20 0.72
C GLY A 62 -1.23 -0.16 0.10
N GLN A 63 -1.99 0.59 0.89
CA GLN A 63 -3.01 1.51 0.37
C GLN A 63 -2.44 2.57 -0.59
N HIS A 64 -1.18 3.00 -0.41
CA HIS A 64 -0.50 3.95 -1.28
C HIS A 64 0.76 3.38 -1.91
N ILE A 65 0.82 2.05 -2.09
CA ILE A 65 2.02 1.41 -2.63
C ILE A 65 2.40 2.03 -3.97
N ARG A 66 3.66 2.48 -4.08
CA ARG A 66 4.24 3.06 -5.30
C ARG A 66 3.43 4.22 -5.88
N ARG A 67 2.73 4.98 -5.04
CA ARG A 67 1.88 6.07 -5.51
C ARG A 67 2.64 7.10 -6.34
N TRP A 68 3.92 7.33 -6.02
CA TRP A 68 4.75 8.31 -6.74
C TRP A 68 4.99 7.94 -8.20
N GLU A 69 4.78 6.68 -8.59
CA GLU A 69 4.95 6.24 -9.98
C GLU A 69 3.81 6.74 -10.87
N VAL A 70 2.72 7.22 -10.26
CA VAL A 70 1.56 7.77 -10.99
C VAL A 70 1.31 9.17 -10.44
N PRO A 71 2.14 10.17 -10.80
CA PRO A 71 1.99 11.50 -10.23
C PRO A 71 0.70 12.19 -10.67
N ARG A 72 0.18 13.06 -9.80
CA ARG A 72 -1.05 13.81 -10.08
C ARG A 72 -0.94 14.62 -11.37
N GLU A 73 0.25 15.12 -11.67
CA GLU A 73 0.53 15.95 -12.85
C GLU A 73 0.39 15.18 -14.16
N SER A 74 0.31 13.85 -14.12
CA SER A 74 0.05 13.02 -15.31
C SER A 74 -1.35 13.24 -15.85
N TYR A 75 -2.23 13.88 -15.08
CA TYR A 75 -3.63 14.12 -15.44
C TYR A 75 -3.94 15.62 -15.39
N PRO A 76 -4.94 16.09 -16.15
CA PRO A 76 -5.30 17.51 -16.14
C PRO A 76 -5.65 18.04 -14.75
N ALA A 77 -5.35 19.31 -14.48
CA ALA A 77 -5.63 19.96 -13.20
C ALA A 77 -7.10 20.38 -13.14
N THR A 78 -8.00 19.43 -13.31
CA THR A 78 -9.45 19.61 -13.29
C THR A 78 -10.07 18.56 -12.39
N ARG A 79 -11.35 18.75 -12.03
CA ARG A 79 -12.06 17.74 -11.25
C ARG A 79 -12.13 16.40 -11.99
N GLU A 80 -12.40 16.45 -13.30
CA GLU A 80 -12.43 15.23 -14.12
C GLU A 80 -11.09 14.53 -14.15
N GLY A 81 -10.00 15.29 -14.32
CA GLY A 81 -8.64 14.73 -14.28
C GLY A 81 -8.31 14.12 -12.92
N TYR A 82 -8.73 14.77 -11.83
CA TYR A 82 -8.55 14.26 -10.49
C TYR A 82 -9.26 12.92 -10.28
N LEU A 83 -10.52 12.81 -10.73
CA LEU A 83 -11.29 11.58 -10.59
C LEU A 83 -10.70 10.45 -11.42
N LYS A 84 -10.21 10.73 -12.63
CA LYS A 84 -9.52 9.74 -13.46
C LYS A 84 -8.24 9.25 -12.81
N TRP A 85 -7.47 10.16 -12.24
CA TRP A 85 -6.24 9.82 -11.53
C TRP A 85 -6.52 8.92 -10.33
N ARG A 86 -7.52 9.26 -9.52
CA ARG A 86 -7.91 8.43 -8.37
C ARG A 86 -8.38 7.04 -8.79
N THR A 87 -9.20 6.96 -9.83
CA THR A 87 -9.69 5.67 -10.33
C THR A 87 -8.54 4.79 -10.80
N TYR A 88 -7.60 5.37 -11.52
CA TYR A 88 -6.41 4.63 -11.96
C TYR A 88 -5.60 4.15 -10.75
N LEU A 89 -5.42 5.00 -9.74
CA LEU A 89 -4.67 4.64 -8.55
C LEU A 89 -5.26 3.44 -7.81
N TYR A 90 -6.58 3.36 -7.70
CA TYR A 90 -7.20 2.21 -7.05
C TYR A 90 -6.78 0.90 -7.72
N GLY A 91 -6.88 0.85 -9.05
CA GLY A 91 -6.47 -0.33 -9.80
C GLY A 91 -4.97 -0.59 -9.69
N PHE A 92 -4.17 0.47 -9.79
CA PHE A 92 -2.71 0.37 -9.71
C PHE A 92 -2.28 -0.21 -8.35
N HIS A 93 -2.79 0.33 -7.25
CA HIS A 93 -2.43 -0.16 -5.91
C HIS A 93 -2.90 -1.61 -5.70
N ALA A 94 -4.12 -1.91 -6.12
CA ALA A 94 -4.66 -3.26 -5.99
C ALA A 94 -3.82 -4.28 -6.78
N ASP A 95 -3.41 -3.93 -8.00
CA ASP A 95 -2.61 -4.82 -8.85
C ASP A 95 -1.21 -5.04 -8.26
N CYS A 96 -0.58 -3.98 -7.74
CA CYS A 96 0.73 -4.10 -7.09
C CYS A 96 0.67 -5.06 -5.90
N VAL A 97 -0.32 -4.88 -5.03
CA VAL A 97 -0.48 -5.71 -3.82
C VAL A 97 -0.85 -7.13 -4.21
N ALA A 98 -1.74 -7.31 -5.19
CA ALA A 98 -2.15 -8.62 -5.66
C ALA A 98 -0.97 -9.44 -6.18
N ALA A 99 -0.06 -8.81 -6.92
CA ALA A 99 1.13 -9.48 -7.43
C ALA A 99 2.02 -9.99 -6.29
N LEU A 100 2.22 -9.16 -5.26
CA LEU A 100 3.01 -9.55 -4.10
C LEU A 100 2.35 -10.68 -3.30
N MET A 101 1.03 -10.63 -3.14
CA MET A 101 0.29 -11.68 -2.45
C MET A 101 0.38 -13.00 -3.20
N GLN A 102 0.29 -12.96 -4.52
CA GLN A 102 0.39 -14.16 -5.34
C GLN A 102 1.77 -14.81 -5.17
N GLU A 103 2.84 -14.03 -5.20
CA GLU A 103 4.19 -14.53 -4.97
C GLU A 103 4.36 -15.13 -3.59
N ALA A 104 3.69 -14.57 -2.58
CA ALA A 104 3.77 -15.06 -1.21
C ALA A 104 2.93 -16.30 -0.97
N GLY A 105 2.08 -16.70 -1.92
CA GLY A 105 1.29 -17.93 -1.84
C GLY A 105 -0.14 -17.76 -1.35
N TYR A 106 -0.68 -16.54 -1.37
CA TYR A 106 -2.10 -16.33 -1.07
C TYR A 106 -2.96 -16.84 -2.23
N ASP A 107 -4.13 -17.37 -1.92
CA ASP A 107 -5.06 -17.83 -2.94
C ASP A 107 -5.85 -16.67 -3.56
N SER A 108 -6.58 -16.95 -4.64
CA SER A 108 -7.33 -15.93 -5.35
C SER A 108 -8.43 -15.31 -4.48
N SER A 109 -9.00 -16.08 -3.57
CA SER A 109 -10.05 -15.58 -2.66
C SER A 109 -9.51 -14.48 -1.75
N ALA A 110 -8.33 -14.70 -1.14
CA ALA A 110 -7.69 -13.70 -0.29
C ALA A 110 -7.31 -12.45 -1.07
N ILE A 111 -6.78 -12.64 -2.29
CA ILE A 111 -6.37 -11.54 -3.17
C ILE A 111 -7.60 -10.69 -3.56
N ASP A 112 -8.71 -11.32 -3.90
CA ASP A 112 -9.93 -10.62 -4.27
C ASP A 112 -10.46 -9.76 -3.12
N ARG A 113 -10.27 -10.20 -1.89
CA ARG A 113 -10.70 -9.44 -0.70
C ARG A 113 -9.91 -8.14 -0.51
N VAL A 114 -8.69 -8.08 -1.03
CA VAL A 114 -7.86 -6.87 -0.95
C VAL A 114 -8.24 -5.87 -2.04
N LYS A 115 -8.63 -6.37 -3.19
CA LYS A 115 -9.08 -5.53 -4.29
C LYS A 115 -10.43 -4.91 -3.98
#